data_4686073fdbf24a159e03320b7cc77973
#
_entry.id   4686073fdbf24a159e03320b7cc77973
#
_cell.length_a   1.000
_cell.length_b   1.000
_cell.length_c   1.000
_cell.angle_alpha   90.00
_cell.angle_beta   90.00
_cell.angle_gamma   90.00
#
_symmetry.space_group_name_H-M   'P 1'
#
loop_
_entity.id
_entity.type
_entity.pdbx_description
1 polymer ?
#
loop_
_entity_poly.entity_id
_entity_poly.type
_entity_poly.pdbx_seq_one_letter_code
_entity_poly.pdbx_strand_id
1 'polypeptide(L)'
;FEVRSGDCFTAYPDRPSSGWDDCTRNRERAEVRERWTAMWDRPLWYAISIYIPNNYEFLYPKQIIFQWHRGEQPIAYLKLERENLKLDILTELGQSTSIYDLGNVFEMGWAGKWIDVLWKVNWSVDDTGYLYMWIDDSQVIQHWGATTDKEKGKCISSNGNCGPFAKYGIYRSHLFRYEGGEDNLPTQVLFFDEYRRGHTREEVDVELNEGS
;
A
#
# COMPACT_ATOMS: atom_id res chain seq x y z
N PHE A 1 4.37 -10.22 -8.93
CA PHE A 1 4.58 -10.70 -7.55
C PHE A 1 3.71 -11.93 -7.31
N GLU A 2 4.27 -12.90 -6.64
CA GLU A 2 3.60 -14.13 -6.26
C GLU A 2 3.84 -14.39 -4.78
N VAL A 3 2.79 -14.81 -4.05
CA VAL A 3 2.88 -15.27 -2.66
C VAL A 3 2.23 -16.64 -2.55
N ARG A 4 2.98 -17.60 -2.06
CA ARG A 4 2.55 -18.99 -1.77
C ARG A 4 2.39 -19.17 -0.27
N SER A 5 1.75 -20.23 0.14
CA SER A 5 1.75 -20.64 1.54
C SER A 5 3.17 -20.87 2.04
N GLY A 6 3.54 -20.21 3.13
CA GLY A 6 4.89 -20.26 3.72
C GLY A 6 5.84 -19.15 3.26
N ASP A 7 5.49 -18.29 2.30
CA ASP A 7 6.30 -17.16 1.86
C ASP A 7 6.31 -16.04 2.90
N CYS A 8 6.99 -16.26 3.99
CA CYS A 8 7.09 -15.31 5.09
C CYS A 8 8.48 -14.68 5.18
N PHE A 9 8.53 -13.46 5.66
CA PHE A 9 9.76 -12.69 5.80
C PHE A 9 10.24 -12.65 7.24
N THR A 10 11.51 -13.02 7.45
CA THR A 10 12.21 -12.86 8.72
C THR A 10 13.37 -11.90 8.54
N ALA A 11 13.30 -10.72 9.18
CA ALA A 11 14.31 -9.67 9.01
C ALA A 11 15.72 -10.10 9.49
N TYR A 12 15.76 -10.98 10.48
CA TYR A 12 16.99 -11.48 11.05
C TYR A 12 16.87 -12.98 11.33
N PRO A 13 17.12 -13.84 10.31
CA PRO A 13 17.00 -15.30 10.48
C PRO A 13 17.87 -15.85 11.62
N ASP A 14 19.03 -15.23 11.86
CA ASP A 14 19.96 -15.63 12.95
C ASP A 14 19.59 -15.00 14.32
N ARG A 15 18.62 -14.11 14.38
CA ARG A 15 18.16 -13.40 15.58
C ARG A 15 16.65 -13.18 15.57
N PRO A 16 15.83 -14.22 15.59
CA PRO A 16 14.37 -14.11 15.41
C PRO A 16 13.68 -13.26 16.49
N SER A 17 14.30 -13.08 17.66
CA SER A 17 13.75 -12.24 18.73
C SER A 17 14.04 -10.74 18.60
N SER A 18 14.88 -10.31 17.66
CA SER A 18 15.37 -8.92 17.58
C SER A 18 14.80 -8.10 16.42
N GLY A 19 13.89 -8.65 15.63
CA GLY A 19 13.32 -7.99 14.46
C GLY A 19 11.87 -8.37 14.19
N TRP A 20 11.35 -7.83 13.09
CA TRP A 20 10.03 -8.19 12.58
C TRP A 20 10.10 -9.58 11.92
N ASP A 21 9.22 -10.48 12.36
CA ASP A 21 9.11 -11.84 11.85
C ASP A 21 7.67 -12.14 11.42
N ASP A 22 7.44 -12.25 10.12
CA ASP A 22 6.13 -12.56 9.57
C ASP A 22 5.73 -14.02 9.84
N CYS A 23 6.72 -14.93 9.83
CA CYS A 23 6.50 -16.37 9.97
C CYS A 23 5.86 -16.71 11.32
N THR A 24 6.26 -16.01 12.39
CA THR A 24 5.68 -16.21 13.74
C THR A 24 4.40 -15.40 13.97
N ARG A 25 3.97 -14.58 12.99
CA ARG A 25 2.85 -13.63 13.14
C ARG A 25 1.70 -13.89 12.18
N ASN A 26 1.63 -15.05 11.58
CA ASN A 26 0.62 -15.43 10.57
C ASN A 26 0.53 -14.40 9.43
N ARG A 27 1.67 -14.14 8.80
CA ARG A 27 1.79 -13.16 7.72
C ARG A 27 2.69 -13.69 6.63
N GLU A 28 2.38 -13.32 5.40
CA GLU A 28 3.16 -13.69 4.24
C GLU A 28 3.29 -12.49 3.31
N ARG A 29 4.42 -12.39 2.62
CA ARG A 29 4.64 -11.28 1.69
C ARG A 29 5.62 -11.59 0.56
N ALA A 30 5.35 -10.92 -0.56
CA ALA A 30 6.29 -10.60 -1.61
C ALA A 30 6.15 -9.12 -1.90
N GLU A 31 7.03 -8.28 -1.36
CA GLU A 31 6.98 -6.82 -1.50
C GLU A 31 8.37 -6.27 -1.84
N VAL A 32 8.38 -5.18 -2.60
CA VAL A 32 9.53 -4.31 -2.73
C VAL A 32 9.32 -3.03 -1.92
N ARG A 33 10.43 -2.44 -1.50
CA ARG A 33 10.45 -1.20 -0.72
C ARG A 33 11.20 -0.13 -1.49
N GLU A 34 10.63 1.07 -1.51
CA GLU A 34 11.32 2.26 -1.97
C GLU A 34 12.54 2.57 -1.11
N ARG A 35 13.65 2.94 -1.75
CA ARG A 35 14.89 3.28 -1.04
C ARG A 35 14.84 4.67 -0.41
N TRP A 36 14.12 5.60 -1.05
CA TRP A 36 14.08 7.00 -0.67
C TRP A 36 12.81 7.32 0.10
N THR A 37 12.91 8.24 1.04
CA THR A 37 11.76 8.73 1.81
C THR A 37 11.25 10.05 1.24
N ALA A 38 9.95 10.29 1.37
CA ALA A 38 9.32 11.57 1.08
C ALA A 38 9.67 12.61 2.14
N MET A 39 9.58 13.88 1.78
CA MET A 39 9.66 14.97 2.75
C MET A 39 8.28 15.26 3.32
N TRP A 40 8.24 15.68 4.59
CA TRP A 40 7.03 16.18 5.22
C TRP A 40 6.61 17.52 4.63
N ASP A 41 5.31 17.78 4.59
CA ASP A 41 4.70 19.03 4.14
C ASP A 41 5.16 19.47 2.72
N ARG A 42 5.52 18.49 1.90
CA ARG A 42 5.86 18.69 0.48
C ARG A 42 5.06 17.73 -0.37
N PRO A 43 4.20 18.25 -1.24
CA PRO A 43 3.42 17.41 -2.14
C PRO A 43 4.31 16.54 -3.03
N LEU A 44 3.91 15.28 -3.15
CA LEU A 44 4.50 14.30 -4.07
C LEU A 44 3.40 13.59 -4.84
N TRP A 45 3.73 13.21 -6.04
CA TRP A 45 2.95 12.33 -6.87
C TRP A 45 3.55 10.93 -6.87
N TYR A 46 2.67 9.94 -6.92
CA TYR A 46 3.02 8.53 -7.08
C TYR A 46 2.13 7.95 -8.16
N ALA A 47 2.66 7.00 -8.91
CA ALA A 47 1.90 6.21 -9.87
C ALA A 47 2.35 4.75 -9.83
N ILE A 48 1.43 3.87 -10.18
CA ILE A 48 1.70 2.46 -10.41
C ILE A 48 0.59 1.85 -11.26
N SER A 49 0.95 1.00 -12.21
CA SER A 49 0.01 0.18 -12.95
C SER A 49 -0.16 -1.16 -12.24
N ILE A 50 -1.41 -1.61 -12.06
CA ILE A 50 -1.76 -2.84 -11.36
C ILE A 50 -2.63 -3.70 -12.25
N TYR A 51 -2.33 -5.01 -12.35
CA TYR A 51 -3.18 -5.98 -13.00
C TYR A 51 -3.62 -7.04 -11.99
N ILE A 52 -4.94 -7.13 -11.78
CA ILE A 52 -5.58 -8.13 -10.94
C ILE A 52 -6.18 -9.20 -11.86
N PRO A 53 -5.69 -10.45 -11.85
CA PRO A 53 -6.24 -11.50 -12.70
C PRO A 53 -7.74 -11.77 -12.43
N ASN A 54 -8.50 -12.14 -13.46
CA ASN A 54 -9.91 -12.49 -13.31
C ASN A 54 -10.18 -13.69 -12.39
N ASN A 55 -9.18 -14.55 -12.23
CA ASN A 55 -9.23 -15.70 -11.33
C ASN A 55 -8.47 -15.49 -10.03
N TYR A 56 -8.28 -14.23 -9.62
CA TYR A 56 -7.60 -13.91 -8.37
C TYR A 56 -8.42 -14.40 -7.16
N GLU A 57 -7.77 -15.16 -6.28
CA GLU A 57 -8.38 -15.66 -5.05
C GLU A 57 -8.16 -14.66 -3.91
N PHE A 58 -9.23 -13.96 -3.52
CA PHE A 58 -9.17 -12.96 -2.46
C PHE A 58 -9.16 -13.61 -1.08
N LEU A 59 -8.38 -13.03 -0.17
CA LEU A 59 -8.31 -13.46 1.22
C LEU A 59 -9.01 -12.46 2.15
N TYR A 60 -9.57 -12.99 3.21
CA TYR A 60 -10.04 -12.23 4.36
C TYR A 60 -9.01 -12.37 5.51
N PRO A 61 -8.71 -11.35 6.33
CA PRO A 61 -9.41 -10.06 6.36
C PRO A 61 -8.88 -9.04 5.34
N LYS A 62 -7.60 -9.12 4.93
CA LYS A 62 -7.04 -8.15 3.99
C LYS A 62 -5.75 -8.60 3.34
N GLN A 63 -5.52 -8.08 2.16
CA GLN A 63 -4.26 -8.14 1.44
C GLN A 63 -3.86 -6.71 1.10
N ILE A 64 -2.74 -6.27 1.60
CA ILE A 64 -2.18 -4.96 1.24
C ILE A 64 -1.42 -5.14 -0.06
N ILE A 65 -1.69 -4.27 -1.04
CA ILE A 65 -1.07 -4.30 -2.36
C ILE A 65 -0.19 -3.09 -2.62
N PHE A 66 -0.43 -2.00 -1.90
CA PHE A 66 0.42 -0.82 -1.87
C PHE A 66 0.33 -0.19 -0.49
N GLN A 67 1.44 0.32 0.05
CA GLN A 67 1.42 0.95 1.36
C GLN A 67 2.53 1.98 1.51
N TRP A 68 2.25 3.01 2.32
CA TRP A 68 3.28 3.93 2.79
C TRP A 68 3.55 3.68 4.25
N HIS A 69 4.83 3.66 4.57
CA HIS A 69 5.32 3.49 5.92
C HIS A 69 6.07 4.71 6.41
N ARG A 70 6.00 4.95 7.70
CA ARG A 70 6.91 5.79 8.45
C ARG A 70 7.64 4.91 9.46
N GLY A 71 8.92 4.65 9.22
CA GLY A 71 9.64 3.63 9.98
C GLY A 71 8.99 2.26 9.81
N GLU A 72 8.65 1.61 10.89
CA GLU A 72 8.02 0.28 10.89
C GLU A 72 6.48 0.31 10.80
N GLN A 73 5.88 1.49 10.89
CA GLN A 73 4.42 1.62 10.93
C GLN A 73 3.85 2.05 9.58
N PRO A 74 2.82 1.37 9.09
CA PRO A 74 2.05 1.86 7.97
C PRO A 74 1.31 3.14 8.36
N ILE A 75 1.23 4.09 7.44
CA ILE A 75 0.47 5.34 7.59
C ILE A 75 -0.69 5.44 6.61
N ALA A 76 -0.59 4.76 5.48
CA ALA A 76 -1.69 4.55 4.55
C ALA A 76 -1.45 3.27 3.75
N TYR A 77 -2.51 2.62 3.32
CA TYR A 77 -2.38 1.46 2.43
C TYR A 77 -3.60 1.24 1.56
N LEU A 78 -3.34 0.80 0.33
CA LEU A 78 -4.33 0.25 -0.59
C LEU A 78 -4.39 -1.26 -0.35
N LYS A 79 -5.60 -1.78 -0.14
CA LYS A 79 -5.83 -3.19 0.19
C LYS A 79 -6.95 -3.78 -0.63
N LEU A 80 -6.88 -5.09 -0.83
CA LEU A 80 -8.00 -5.93 -1.20
C LEU A 80 -8.58 -6.55 0.08
N GLU A 81 -9.84 -6.32 0.33
CA GLU A 81 -10.58 -6.91 1.43
C GLU A 81 -11.78 -7.66 0.85
N ARG A 82 -11.65 -8.99 0.75
CA ARG A 82 -12.45 -9.77 -0.18
C ARG A 82 -12.26 -9.20 -1.59
N GLU A 83 -13.32 -9.02 -2.33
CA GLU A 83 -13.28 -8.47 -3.70
C GLU A 83 -13.25 -6.94 -3.78
N ASN A 84 -13.32 -6.24 -2.63
CA ASN A 84 -13.34 -4.78 -2.62
C ASN A 84 -11.93 -4.19 -2.52
N LEU A 85 -11.68 -3.20 -3.36
CA LEU A 85 -10.50 -2.34 -3.26
C LEU A 85 -10.78 -1.22 -2.27
N LYS A 86 -9.89 -1.02 -1.30
CA LYS A 86 -10.05 -0.02 -0.24
C LYS A 86 -8.75 0.72 0.03
N LEU A 87 -8.84 2.00 0.37
CA LEU A 87 -7.73 2.77 0.91
C LEU A 87 -7.99 3.11 2.37
N ASP A 88 -7.02 2.78 3.22
CA ASP A 88 -7.03 3.16 4.63
C ASP A 88 -5.95 4.22 4.88
N ILE A 89 -6.29 5.26 5.67
CA ILE A 89 -5.36 6.26 6.18
C ILE A 89 -5.31 6.13 7.71
N LEU A 90 -4.11 6.05 8.27
CA LEU A 90 -3.87 5.78 9.69
C LEU A 90 -3.29 7.03 10.35
N THR A 91 -4.14 7.81 11.02
CA THR A 91 -3.73 9.00 11.78
C THR A 91 -3.67 8.77 13.29
N GLU A 92 -3.98 7.55 13.71
CA GLU A 92 -3.77 7.03 15.05
C GLU A 92 -2.94 5.75 14.99
N LEU A 93 -2.15 5.48 16.02
CA LEU A 93 -1.22 4.36 16.03
C LEU A 93 -1.89 3.02 15.72
N GLY A 94 -1.62 2.49 14.53
CA GLY A 94 -2.13 1.19 14.09
C GLY A 94 -3.63 1.14 13.81
N GLN A 95 -4.34 2.28 13.85
CA GLN A 95 -5.77 2.36 13.58
C GLN A 95 -6.05 3.14 12.31
N SER A 96 -6.90 2.57 11.45
CA SER A 96 -7.43 3.28 10.28
C SER A 96 -8.46 4.30 10.75
N THR A 97 -8.19 5.58 10.54
CA THR A 97 -9.08 6.68 10.90
C THR A 97 -9.95 7.14 9.74
N SER A 98 -9.51 6.89 8.51
CA SER A 98 -10.30 7.11 7.30
C SER A 98 -10.21 5.88 6.42
N ILE A 99 -11.36 5.31 6.05
CA ILE A 99 -11.47 4.13 5.18
C ILE A 99 -12.34 4.53 3.99
N TYR A 100 -11.77 4.38 2.79
CA TYR A 100 -12.44 4.61 1.53
C TYR A 100 -12.68 3.27 0.84
N ASP A 101 -13.94 2.85 0.71
CA ASP A 101 -14.34 1.69 -0.07
C ASP A 101 -14.56 2.12 -1.52
N LEU A 102 -13.73 1.65 -2.44
CA LEU A 102 -13.76 2.01 -3.85
C LEU A 102 -14.67 1.08 -4.67
N GLY A 103 -15.10 -0.01 -4.07
CA GLY A 103 -16.02 -0.97 -4.69
C GLY A 103 -15.37 -2.30 -5.05
N ASN A 104 -16.22 -3.20 -5.56
CA ASN A 104 -15.84 -4.52 -6.01
C ASN A 104 -15.05 -4.44 -7.31
N VAL A 105 -13.86 -5.05 -7.36
CA VAL A 105 -12.94 -4.94 -8.52
C VAL A 105 -13.53 -5.53 -9.81
N PHE A 106 -14.43 -6.51 -9.73
CA PHE A 106 -15.10 -7.09 -10.89
C PHE A 106 -16.22 -6.17 -11.39
N GLU A 107 -17.04 -5.64 -10.48
CA GLU A 107 -18.15 -4.73 -10.83
C GLU A 107 -17.63 -3.42 -11.40
N MET A 108 -16.51 -2.94 -10.91
CA MET A 108 -15.83 -1.74 -11.40
C MET A 108 -15.04 -1.99 -12.69
N GLY A 109 -14.93 -3.25 -13.14
CA GLY A 109 -14.18 -3.62 -14.33
C GLY A 109 -12.67 -3.40 -14.19
N TRP A 110 -12.14 -3.51 -12.97
CA TRP A 110 -10.69 -3.38 -12.70
C TRP A 110 -9.96 -4.71 -12.73
N ALA A 111 -10.65 -5.85 -12.60
CA ALA A 111 -10.05 -7.16 -12.80
C ALA A 111 -9.92 -7.52 -14.28
N GLY A 112 -8.87 -8.26 -14.63
CA GLY A 112 -8.60 -8.74 -15.99
C GLY A 112 -8.01 -7.70 -16.96
N LYS A 113 -7.69 -6.51 -16.49
CA LYS A 113 -6.98 -5.46 -17.24
C LYS A 113 -5.95 -4.75 -16.36
N TRP A 114 -5.05 -4.01 -16.97
CA TRP A 114 -4.24 -3.03 -16.27
C TRP A 114 -5.10 -1.86 -15.85
N ILE A 115 -4.89 -1.35 -14.64
CA ILE A 115 -5.44 -0.09 -14.13
C ILE A 115 -4.29 0.79 -13.69
N ASP A 116 -4.35 2.07 -14.05
CA ASP A 116 -3.36 3.05 -13.65
C ASP A 116 -3.84 3.79 -12.41
N VAL A 117 -3.05 3.72 -11.37
CA VAL A 117 -3.36 4.32 -10.07
C VAL A 117 -2.40 5.46 -9.81
N LEU A 118 -2.94 6.67 -9.66
CA LEU A 118 -2.19 7.87 -9.32
C LEU A 118 -2.58 8.38 -7.96
N TRP A 119 -1.60 8.92 -7.23
CA TRP A 119 -1.83 9.64 -5.98
C TRP A 119 -1.09 10.97 -5.98
N LYS A 120 -1.75 12.00 -5.42
CA LYS A 120 -1.10 13.22 -4.98
C LYS A 120 -1.21 13.31 -3.48
N VAL A 121 -0.09 13.37 -2.79
CA VAL A 121 -0.09 13.30 -1.32
C VAL A 121 0.75 14.43 -0.74
N ASN A 122 0.19 15.12 0.25
CA ASN A 122 0.94 15.94 1.18
C ASN A 122 0.95 15.25 2.55
N TRP A 123 2.10 14.69 2.91
CA TRP A 123 2.25 13.99 4.18
C TRP A 123 2.34 14.99 5.32
N SER A 124 1.34 15.02 6.18
CA SER A 124 1.28 15.93 7.33
C SER A 124 0.59 15.30 8.53
N VAL A 125 0.91 15.80 9.72
CA VAL A 125 0.30 15.41 11.00
C VAL A 125 -0.91 16.26 11.36
N ASP A 126 -1.24 17.27 10.58
CA ASP A 126 -2.28 18.25 10.83
C ASP A 126 -3.23 18.41 9.63
N ASP A 127 -4.05 19.45 9.67
CA ASP A 127 -5.07 19.76 8.66
C ASP A 127 -4.52 20.27 7.32
N THR A 128 -3.21 20.47 7.20
CA THR A 128 -2.55 20.78 5.93
C THR A 128 -2.31 19.56 5.07
N GLY A 129 -2.51 18.35 5.62
CA GLY A 129 -2.39 17.09 4.91
C GLY A 129 -3.50 16.89 3.88
N TYR A 130 -3.20 16.13 2.84
CA TYR A 130 -4.20 15.64 1.90
C TYR A 130 -3.70 14.40 1.16
N LEU A 131 -4.64 13.60 0.67
CA LEU A 131 -4.39 12.49 -0.26
C LEU A 131 -5.51 12.47 -1.30
N TYR A 132 -5.13 12.63 -2.55
CA TYR A 132 -6.01 12.44 -3.70
C TYR A 132 -5.60 11.19 -4.44
N MET A 133 -6.57 10.45 -4.98
CA MET A 133 -6.33 9.24 -5.75
C MET A 133 -7.19 9.22 -7.01
N TRP A 134 -6.60 8.76 -8.09
CA TRP A 134 -7.26 8.51 -9.38
C TRP A 134 -7.01 7.06 -9.78
N ILE A 135 -7.98 6.48 -10.46
CA ILE A 135 -7.88 5.19 -11.16
C ILE A 135 -8.35 5.43 -12.59
N ASP A 136 -7.52 5.11 -13.58
CA ASP A 136 -7.79 5.35 -15.01
C ASP A 136 -8.32 6.79 -15.21
N ASP A 137 -7.58 7.79 -14.76
CA ASP A 137 -7.92 9.24 -14.79
C ASP A 137 -9.16 9.68 -13.98
N SER A 138 -9.97 8.76 -13.50
CA SER A 138 -11.13 9.08 -12.69
C SER A 138 -10.73 9.33 -11.24
N GLN A 139 -11.01 10.52 -10.69
CA GLN A 139 -10.73 10.81 -9.28
C GLN A 139 -11.69 10.03 -8.38
N VAL A 140 -11.12 9.13 -7.57
CA VAL A 140 -11.89 8.23 -6.68
C VAL A 140 -11.79 8.62 -5.21
N ILE A 141 -10.73 9.34 -4.81
CA ILE A 141 -10.54 9.83 -3.42
C ILE A 141 -10.11 11.29 -3.41
N GLN A 142 -10.70 12.04 -2.47
CA GLN A 142 -10.28 13.36 -2.07
C GLN A 142 -10.31 13.45 -0.54
N HIS A 143 -9.16 13.19 0.09
CA HIS A 143 -8.99 13.30 1.53
C HIS A 143 -8.31 14.61 1.89
N TRP A 144 -8.83 15.27 2.92
CA TRP A 144 -8.25 16.45 3.55
C TRP A 144 -8.04 16.20 5.05
N GLY A 145 -6.94 16.72 5.59
CA GLY A 145 -6.57 16.58 6.98
C GLY A 145 -5.32 15.71 7.16
N ALA A 146 -5.03 15.35 8.39
CA ALA A 146 -3.85 14.58 8.72
C ALA A 146 -3.75 13.29 7.89
N THR A 147 -2.58 13.02 7.36
CA THR A 147 -2.25 11.82 6.57
C THR A 147 -1.32 10.87 7.30
N THR A 148 -0.97 11.19 8.54
CA THR A 148 -0.17 10.35 9.44
C THR A 148 -0.48 10.64 10.89
N ASP A 149 -0.01 9.76 11.77
CA ASP A 149 -0.21 9.80 13.22
C ASP A 149 0.38 11.06 13.88
N LYS A 150 -0.46 11.75 14.62
CA LYS A 150 -0.11 12.99 15.35
C LYS A 150 0.79 12.73 16.55
N GLU A 151 0.61 11.61 17.25
CA GLU A 151 1.32 11.32 18.49
C GLU A 151 2.81 11.04 18.27
N LYS A 152 3.17 10.44 17.14
CA LYS A 152 4.57 10.16 16.82
C LYS A 152 5.35 11.33 16.22
N GLY A 153 4.64 12.43 15.93
CA GLY A 153 5.25 13.64 15.39
C GLY A 153 5.98 13.42 14.06
N LYS A 154 6.55 14.47 13.57
CA LYS A 154 7.56 14.40 12.50
C LYS A 154 8.76 13.71 13.10
N CYS A 155 9.02 12.48 12.70
CA CYS A 155 10.14 11.72 13.21
C CYS A 155 11.44 12.55 13.13
N ILE A 156 12.08 12.75 14.26
CA ILE A 156 13.39 13.38 14.34
C ILE A 156 14.43 12.26 14.38
N SER A 157 14.85 11.78 13.21
CA SER A 157 16.01 10.90 13.14
C SER A 157 17.27 11.75 13.04
N SER A 158 18.28 11.38 13.80
CA SER A 158 19.63 11.95 13.67
C SER A 158 20.21 11.84 12.25
N ASN A 159 19.65 10.98 11.42
CA ASN A 159 20.08 10.73 10.04
C ASN A 159 19.16 11.37 8.98
N GLY A 160 18.17 12.19 9.37
CA GLY A 160 17.28 12.90 8.43
C GLY A 160 16.31 12.02 7.62
N ASN A 161 16.30 10.73 7.84
CA ASN A 161 15.65 9.75 6.95
C ASN A 161 14.35 9.17 7.58
N CYS A 162 13.43 10.05 7.95
CA CYS A 162 12.21 9.68 8.65
C CYS A 162 10.92 9.97 7.88
N GLY A 163 11.01 10.39 6.65
CA GLY A 163 9.84 10.62 5.81
C GLY A 163 9.13 9.32 5.43
N PRO A 164 7.92 9.41 4.92
CA PRO A 164 7.21 8.28 4.35
C PRO A 164 7.96 7.65 3.17
N PHE A 165 7.85 6.34 3.03
CA PHE A 165 8.34 5.58 1.89
C PHE A 165 7.30 4.56 1.44
N ALA A 166 7.25 4.31 0.15
CA ALA A 166 6.32 3.37 -0.44
C ALA A 166 6.84 1.92 -0.41
N LYS A 167 5.89 1.00 -0.37
CA LYS A 167 6.07 -0.43 -0.61
C LYS A 167 4.92 -0.93 -1.46
N TYR A 168 5.18 -1.87 -2.36
CA TYR A 168 4.14 -2.50 -3.16
C TYR A 168 4.47 -3.97 -3.41
N GLY A 169 3.44 -4.72 -3.77
CA GLY A 169 3.49 -6.17 -3.90
C GLY A 169 2.29 -6.80 -3.20
N ILE A 170 2.47 -7.99 -2.65
CA ILE A 170 1.42 -8.69 -1.91
C ILE A 170 1.87 -8.84 -0.45
N TYR A 171 1.08 -8.32 0.48
CA TYR A 171 1.23 -8.57 1.90
C TYR A 171 -0.09 -9.01 2.51
N ARG A 172 -0.18 -10.26 2.91
CA ARG A 172 -1.35 -10.84 3.54
C ARG A 172 -1.12 -11.11 5.02
N SER A 173 -2.13 -10.82 5.84
CA SER A 173 -2.00 -10.87 7.30
C SER A 173 -3.23 -11.42 7.98
N HIS A 174 -3.06 -11.88 9.22
CA HIS A 174 -4.11 -12.56 10.01
C HIS A 174 -4.62 -13.83 9.33
N LEU A 175 -3.72 -14.62 8.78
CA LEU A 175 -4.02 -15.80 7.97
C LEU A 175 -4.84 -16.84 8.72
N PHE A 176 -4.74 -16.89 10.06
CA PHE A 176 -5.56 -17.73 10.92
C PHE A 176 -7.08 -17.46 10.82
N ARG A 177 -7.48 -16.34 10.21
CA ARG A 177 -8.89 -15.99 9.95
C ARG A 177 -9.38 -16.42 8.57
N TYR A 178 -8.51 -17.01 7.76
CA TYR A 178 -8.90 -17.48 6.45
C TYR A 178 -9.90 -18.65 6.57
N GLU A 179 -11.05 -18.53 5.91
CA GLU A 179 -12.15 -19.50 6.01
C GLU A 179 -11.76 -20.89 5.48
N GLY A 180 -10.79 -20.97 4.54
CA GLY A 180 -10.23 -22.21 4.03
C GLY A 180 -9.21 -22.90 4.94
N GLY A 181 -8.84 -22.25 6.07
CA GLY A 181 -7.79 -22.71 6.97
C GLY A 181 -6.37 -22.37 6.51
N GLU A 182 -5.45 -22.21 7.46
CA GLU A 182 -4.06 -21.79 7.18
C GLU A 182 -3.31 -22.75 6.25
N ASP A 183 -3.64 -24.03 6.31
CA ASP A 183 -3.01 -25.06 5.47
C ASP A 183 -3.47 -25.02 3.99
N ASN A 184 -4.52 -24.27 3.68
CA ASN A 184 -5.11 -24.19 2.34
C ASN A 184 -5.01 -22.78 1.74
N LEU A 185 -4.03 -21.98 2.15
CA LEU A 185 -3.84 -20.66 1.62
C LEU A 185 -3.54 -20.70 0.11
N PRO A 186 -4.29 -19.97 -0.72
CA PRO A 186 -4.07 -19.99 -2.15
C PRO A 186 -2.74 -19.32 -2.53
N THR A 187 -2.20 -19.74 -3.66
CA THR A 187 -1.16 -18.97 -4.32
C THR A 187 -1.78 -17.75 -4.98
N GLN A 188 -1.26 -16.58 -4.64
CA GLN A 188 -1.77 -15.32 -5.17
C GLN A 188 -0.75 -14.65 -6.05
N VAL A 189 -1.19 -14.17 -7.22
CA VAL A 189 -0.35 -13.49 -8.20
C VAL A 189 -0.99 -12.15 -8.57
N LEU A 190 -0.23 -11.07 -8.40
CA LEU A 190 -0.56 -9.74 -8.92
C LEU A 190 0.59 -9.24 -9.78
N PHE A 191 0.26 -8.46 -10.80
CA PHE A 191 1.27 -7.82 -11.64
C PHE A 191 1.28 -6.33 -11.34
N PHE A 192 2.49 -5.78 -11.29
CA PHE A 192 2.75 -4.36 -11.06
C PHE A 192 3.76 -3.89 -12.08
N ASP A 193 3.53 -2.71 -12.62
CA ASP A 193 4.43 -2.05 -13.54
C ASP A 193 4.44 -0.54 -13.30
N GLU A 194 5.35 0.17 -13.94
CA GLU A 194 5.38 1.65 -14.00
C GLU A 194 5.34 2.36 -12.63
N TYR A 195 5.94 1.78 -11.58
CA TYR A 195 6.06 2.51 -10.33
C TYR A 195 6.92 3.76 -10.53
N ARG A 196 6.31 4.92 -10.31
CA ARG A 196 6.95 6.23 -10.45
C ARG A 196 6.66 7.11 -9.25
N ARG A 197 7.57 8.04 -9.00
CA ARG A 197 7.42 9.10 -8.01
C ARG A 197 7.99 10.40 -8.57
N GLY A 198 7.26 11.50 -8.42
CA GLY A 198 7.65 12.80 -8.94
C GLY A 198 7.07 13.97 -8.17
N HIS A 199 7.39 15.17 -8.59
CA HIS A 199 6.87 16.42 -8.00
C HIS A 199 5.66 16.95 -8.77
N THR A 200 5.49 16.55 -10.01
CA THR A 200 4.35 16.92 -10.86
C THR A 200 3.63 15.67 -11.35
N ARG A 201 2.41 15.84 -11.84
CA ARG A 201 1.63 14.77 -12.46
C ARG A 201 2.34 14.25 -13.71
N GLU A 202 2.85 15.14 -14.51
CA GLU A 202 3.51 14.83 -15.78
C GLU A 202 4.75 13.93 -15.61
N GLU A 203 5.44 14.02 -14.47
CA GLU A 203 6.61 13.17 -14.19
C GLU A 203 6.23 11.71 -13.90
N VAL A 204 4.99 11.44 -13.50
CA VAL A 204 4.56 10.11 -13.07
C VAL A 204 3.46 9.49 -13.92
N ASP A 205 2.68 10.29 -14.62
CA ASP A 205 1.55 9.84 -15.43
C ASP A 205 2.05 9.09 -16.66
N VAL A 206 1.65 7.83 -16.80
CA VAL A 206 2.12 6.96 -17.89
C VAL A 206 1.58 7.43 -19.21
N GLU A 207 0.29 7.78 -19.28
CA GLU A 207 -0.37 8.19 -20.51
C GLU A 207 0.21 9.48 -21.09
N LEU A 208 0.61 10.42 -20.21
CA LEU A 208 1.22 11.67 -20.65
C LEU A 208 2.65 11.49 -21.18
N ASN A 209 3.32 10.39 -20.85
CA ASN A 209 4.71 10.13 -21.23
C ASN A 209 4.85 9.20 -22.45
N GLU A 210 3.83 8.47 -22.85
CA GLU A 210 3.87 7.61 -24.05
C GLU A 210 3.74 8.41 -25.38
N GLY A 211 3.44 9.68 -25.31
CA GLY A 211 3.26 10.58 -26.47
C GLY A 211 4.43 11.51 -26.80
N SER A 212 5.60 11.37 -26.12
CA SER A 212 6.77 12.24 -26.33
C SER A 212 7.94 11.54 -26.98
#